data_a60c28ddbe3e149b3886f21d6592bfbf
#
_entry.id   a60c28ddbe3e149b3886f21d6592bfbf
#
_cell.length_a   1.000
_cell.length_b   1.000
_cell.length_c   1.000
_cell.angle_alpha   90.00
_cell.angle_beta   90.00
_cell.angle_gamma   90.00
#
_symmetry.space_group_name_H-M   'P 1'
#
loop_
_entity.id
_entity.type
_entity.pdbx_description
1 polymer ?
#
loop_
_entity_poly.entity_id
_entity_poly.type
_entity_poly.pdbx_seq_one_letter_code
_entity_poly.pdbx_strand_id
1 'polypeptide(L)'
;IILGEIDGIDAIGGLTMGADPVAYGVAAIAADRGQKIRSFSVRKESKDHGVEGRIAGALRKGDRVAITEDVVTRGVSPLEAAEAVRAFGAEPVMIISVVDRGGTCEQLAKKAGISFHALLTAPDLGFEYEGP
;
A
#
# COMPACT_ATOMS: atom_id res chain seq x y z
N ILE A 1 8.61 12.57 0.09
CA ILE A 1 8.24 12.20 -1.30
C ILE A 1 6.85 11.59 -1.32
N ILE A 2 6.60 10.52 -0.55
CA ILE A 2 5.30 9.83 -0.57
C ILE A 2 4.14 10.78 -0.27
N LEU A 3 4.27 11.66 0.72
CA LEU A 3 3.23 12.63 1.05
C LEU A 3 2.87 13.56 -0.12
N GLY A 4 3.82 13.84 -0.99
CA GLY A 4 3.58 14.64 -2.20
C GLY A 4 2.80 13.88 -3.28
N GLU A 5 2.77 12.54 -3.22
CA GLU A 5 2.09 11.70 -4.20
C GLU A 5 0.68 11.29 -3.76
N ILE A 6 0.37 11.41 -2.46
CA ILE A 6 -0.90 10.97 -1.90
C ILE A 6 -1.77 12.17 -1.51
N ASP A 7 -2.62 12.62 -2.42
CA ASP A 7 -3.61 13.66 -2.13
C ASP A 7 -4.99 13.03 -1.92
N GLY A 8 -5.75 13.56 -0.96
CA GLY A 8 -7.10 13.06 -0.67
C GLY A 8 -7.14 11.64 -0.09
N ILE A 9 -6.07 11.19 0.56
CA ILE A 9 -5.97 9.88 1.19
C ILE A 9 -6.27 10.00 2.68
N ASP A 10 -7.10 9.10 3.20
CA ASP A 10 -7.48 9.03 4.61
C ASP A 10 -6.59 8.08 5.42
N ALA A 11 -6.12 7.01 4.79
CA ALA A 11 -5.33 5.98 5.46
C ALA A 11 -4.27 5.38 4.53
N ILE A 12 -3.18 4.93 5.11
CA ILE A 12 -2.09 4.23 4.41
C ILE A 12 -1.73 2.95 5.15
N GLY A 13 -1.51 1.89 4.42
CA GLY A 13 -1.14 0.59 4.97
C GLY A 13 -0.92 -0.44 3.90
N GLY A 14 -0.62 -1.64 4.31
CA GLY A 14 -0.42 -2.76 3.39
C GLY A 14 -0.13 -4.04 4.14
N LEU A 15 0.30 -5.04 3.40
CA LEU A 15 0.55 -6.36 3.97
C LEU A 15 1.76 -6.33 4.92
N THR A 16 1.57 -6.82 6.14
CA THR A 16 2.65 -6.92 7.12
C THR A 16 3.70 -7.94 6.64
N MET A 17 5.00 -7.74 6.84
CA MET A 17 5.69 -6.63 7.55
C MET A 17 6.24 -5.55 6.62
N GLY A 18 6.42 -5.84 5.33
CA GLY A 18 7.10 -4.93 4.40
C GLY A 18 6.46 -3.53 4.30
N ALA A 19 5.15 -3.47 4.38
CA ALA A 19 4.41 -2.21 4.33
C ALA A 19 4.51 -1.39 5.62
N ASP A 20 4.69 -2.03 6.77
CA ASP A 20 4.49 -1.38 8.07
C ASP A 20 5.43 -0.19 8.33
N PRO A 21 6.75 -0.28 8.12
CA PRO A 21 7.62 0.87 8.36
C PRO A 21 7.27 2.08 7.49
N VAL A 22 6.90 1.83 6.24
CA VAL A 22 6.53 2.90 5.31
C VAL A 22 5.22 3.55 5.74
N ALA A 23 4.20 2.74 6.04
CA ALA A 23 2.88 3.24 6.44
C ALA A 23 2.95 4.07 7.72
N TYR A 24 3.61 3.55 8.75
CA TYR A 24 3.72 4.25 10.03
C TYR A 24 4.61 5.50 9.93
N GLY A 25 5.69 5.42 9.16
CA GLY A 25 6.56 6.57 8.91
C GLY A 25 5.82 7.70 8.18
N VAL A 26 5.05 7.38 7.16
CA VAL A 26 4.27 8.38 6.42
C VAL A 26 3.20 9.02 7.32
N ALA A 27 2.47 8.23 8.10
CA ALA A 27 1.46 8.73 9.01
C ALA A 27 2.06 9.66 10.08
N ALA A 28 3.22 9.30 10.63
CA ALA A 28 3.92 10.11 11.63
C ALA A 28 4.37 11.46 11.06
N ILE A 29 4.98 11.46 9.87
CA ILE A 29 5.41 12.69 9.21
C ILE A 29 4.20 13.54 8.80
N ALA A 30 3.13 12.92 8.33
CA ALA A 30 1.89 13.62 8.02
C ALA A 30 1.35 14.36 9.24
N ALA A 31 1.31 13.70 10.40
CA ALA A 31 0.86 14.31 11.66
C ALA A 31 1.72 15.51 12.05
N ASP A 32 3.04 15.41 11.91
CA ASP A 32 3.98 16.51 12.17
C ASP A 32 3.72 17.72 11.26
N ARG A 33 3.23 17.47 10.05
CA ARG A 33 2.88 18.51 9.06
C ARG A 33 1.43 18.97 9.15
N GLY A 34 0.68 18.55 10.16
CA GLY A 34 -0.73 18.90 10.33
C GLY A 34 -1.69 18.17 9.41
N GLN A 35 -1.26 17.10 8.75
CA GLN A 35 -2.10 16.24 7.91
C GLN A 35 -2.60 15.04 8.72
N LYS A 36 -3.83 14.64 8.46
CA LYS A 36 -4.43 13.49 9.16
C LYS A 36 -4.52 12.29 8.22
N ILE A 37 -3.46 11.51 8.19
CA ILE A 37 -3.42 10.24 7.47
C ILE A 37 -3.20 9.15 8.52
N ARG A 38 -4.16 8.24 8.65
CA ARG A 38 -4.08 7.13 9.61
C ARG A 38 -3.32 5.96 9.00
N SER A 39 -2.66 5.17 9.83
CA SER A 39 -1.95 3.97 9.39
C SER A 39 -2.65 2.71 9.87
N PHE A 40 -2.48 1.65 9.09
CA PHE A 40 -2.99 0.31 9.40
C PHE A 40 -2.07 -0.75 8.83
N SER A 41 -2.27 -1.99 9.24
CA SER A 41 -1.61 -3.17 8.67
C SER A 41 -2.64 -4.18 8.21
N VAL A 42 -2.33 -4.91 7.15
CA VAL A 42 -3.08 -6.07 6.72
C VAL A 42 -2.31 -7.32 7.16
N ARG A 43 -2.92 -8.13 8.00
CA ARG A 43 -2.33 -9.40 8.43
C ARG A 43 -2.38 -10.41 7.28
N LYS A 44 -1.37 -11.27 7.20
CA LYS A 44 -1.35 -12.38 6.23
C LYS A 44 -2.49 -13.34 6.49
N GLU A 45 -2.85 -13.54 7.75
CA GLU A 45 -3.96 -14.39 8.17
C GLU A 45 -4.89 -13.62 9.08
N SER A 46 -6.19 -13.96 9.02
CA SER A 46 -7.18 -13.34 9.89
C SER A 46 -7.02 -13.84 11.32
N LYS A 47 -7.06 -12.93 12.28
CA LYS A 47 -7.00 -13.25 13.72
C LYS A 47 -8.25 -14.00 14.19
N ASP A 48 -9.43 -13.66 13.65
CA ASP A 48 -10.73 -14.15 14.12
C ASP A 48 -11.61 -14.70 12.99
N HIS A 49 -11.01 -15.25 11.94
CA HIS A 49 -11.71 -15.84 10.78
C HIS A 49 -12.67 -14.90 10.05
N GLY A 50 -12.55 -13.58 10.25
CA GLY A 50 -13.38 -12.57 9.59
C GLY A 50 -12.55 -11.56 8.82
N VAL A 51 -13.20 -10.80 7.93
CA VAL A 51 -12.57 -9.72 7.17
C VAL A 51 -11.90 -8.69 8.08
N GLU A 52 -12.58 -8.33 9.16
CA GLU A 52 -12.07 -7.37 10.13
C GLU A 52 -10.85 -7.88 10.90
N GLY A 53 -10.72 -9.20 11.06
CA GLY A 53 -9.57 -9.82 11.72
C GLY A 53 -8.27 -9.70 10.93
N ARG A 54 -8.31 -9.35 9.65
CA ARG A 54 -7.11 -9.09 8.85
C ARG A 54 -6.58 -7.66 8.99
N ILE A 55 -7.36 -6.73 9.52
CA ILE A 55 -6.96 -5.33 9.64
C ILE A 55 -6.54 -5.05 11.08
N ALA A 56 -5.34 -4.50 11.22
CA ALA A 56 -4.83 -3.98 12.49
C ALA A 56 -4.54 -2.49 12.31
N GLY A 57 -4.96 -1.67 13.29
CA GLY A 57 -4.72 -0.23 13.24
C GLY A 57 -5.99 0.57 12.95
N ALA A 58 -5.84 1.71 12.30
CA ALA A 58 -6.85 2.76 12.29
C ALA A 58 -7.63 2.91 10.99
N LEU A 59 -7.73 1.85 10.19
CA LEU A 59 -8.56 1.86 8.98
C LEU A 59 -10.03 1.97 9.34
N ARG A 60 -10.78 2.78 8.60
CA ARG A 60 -12.23 2.97 8.76
C ARG A 60 -12.95 2.67 7.47
N LYS A 61 -14.19 2.18 7.58
CA LYS A 61 -15.07 2.00 6.43
C LYS A 61 -15.27 3.33 5.70
N GLY A 62 -15.21 3.30 4.39
CA GLY A 62 -15.32 4.47 3.53
C GLY A 62 -14.02 5.23 3.30
N ASP A 63 -12.93 4.87 3.96
CA ASP A 63 -11.63 5.50 3.75
C ASP A 63 -11.14 5.37 2.32
N ARG A 64 -10.48 6.40 1.82
CA ARG A 64 -9.66 6.35 0.62
C ARG A 64 -8.25 5.96 1.04
N VAL A 65 -7.73 4.91 0.45
CA VAL A 65 -6.54 4.22 0.96
C VAL A 65 -5.40 4.20 -0.06
N ALA A 66 -4.21 4.54 0.41
CA ALA A 66 -2.97 4.23 -0.29
C ALA A 66 -2.43 2.89 0.27
N ILE A 67 -2.28 1.91 -0.59
CA ILE A 67 -1.58 0.67 -0.27
C ILE A 67 -0.09 0.92 -0.48
N THR A 68 0.73 0.53 0.48
CA THR A 68 2.18 0.71 0.38
C THR A 68 2.94 -0.61 0.51
N GLU A 69 4.12 -0.64 -0.07
CA GLU A 69 5.10 -1.71 0.03
C GLU A 69 6.52 -1.14 0.05
N ASP A 70 7.44 -1.85 0.67
CA ASP A 70 8.85 -1.52 0.56
C ASP A 70 9.38 -1.87 -0.84
N VAL A 71 9.21 -3.12 -1.26
CA VAL A 71 9.65 -3.62 -2.57
C VAL A 71 8.54 -4.44 -3.20
N VAL A 72 8.26 -4.19 -4.47
CA VAL A 72 7.35 -5.05 -5.26
C VAL A 72 8.12 -5.76 -6.36
N THR A 73 7.78 -7.01 -6.60
CA THR A 73 8.28 -7.80 -7.73
C THR A 73 7.14 -8.06 -8.70
N ARG A 74 6.21 -8.93 -8.34
CA ARG A 74 5.04 -9.27 -9.18
C ARG A 74 3.79 -8.47 -8.85
N GLY A 75 3.72 -7.86 -7.70
CA GLY A 75 2.54 -7.09 -7.28
C GLY A 75 1.48 -7.91 -6.54
N VAL A 76 1.80 -9.13 -6.13
CA VAL A 76 0.85 -10.01 -5.44
C VAL A 76 0.47 -9.45 -4.07
N SER A 77 1.46 -9.08 -3.26
CA SER A 77 1.23 -8.59 -1.90
C SER A 77 0.40 -7.31 -1.84
N PRO A 78 0.70 -6.25 -2.63
CA PRO A 78 -0.13 -5.05 -2.58
C PRO A 78 -1.55 -5.29 -3.10
N LEU A 79 -1.73 -6.17 -4.08
CA LEU A 79 -3.07 -6.50 -4.57
C LEU A 79 -3.86 -7.33 -3.55
N GLU A 80 -3.22 -8.23 -2.84
CA GLU A 80 -3.84 -8.95 -1.72
C GLU A 80 -4.28 -7.97 -0.61
N ALA A 81 -3.44 -7.01 -0.28
CA ALA A 81 -3.80 -5.96 0.68
C ALA A 81 -4.98 -5.11 0.17
N ALA A 82 -5.01 -4.78 -1.11
CA ALA A 82 -6.12 -4.03 -1.71
C ALA A 82 -7.44 -4.80 -1.63
N GLU A 83 -7.42 -6.11 -1.86
CA GLU A 83 -8.61 -6.95 -1.71
C GLU A 83 -9.11 -6.98 -0.27
N ALA A 84 -8.21 -7.10 0.71
CA ALA A 84 -8.58 -7.06 2.12
C ALA A 84 -9.19 -5.71 2.52
N VAL A 85 -8.65 -4.61 2.00
CA VAL A 85 -9.19 -3.26 2.21
C VAL A 85 -10.60 -3.13 1.62
N ARG A 86 -10.82 -3.60 0.40
CA ARG A 86 -12.15 -3.60 -0.22
C ARG A 86 -13.15 -4.43 0.57
N ALA A 87 -12.76 -5.62 0.99
CA ALA A 87 -13.61 -6.49 1.80
C ALA A 87 -13.97 -5.87 3.15
N PHE A 88 -13.07 -5.07 3.72
CA PHE A 88 -13.31 -4.32 4.95
C PHE A 88 -14.32 -3.18 4.75
N GLY A 89 -14.46 -2.67 3.54
CA GLY A 89 -15.38 -1.57 3.22
C GLY A 89 -14.70 -0.23 2.98
N ALA A 90 -13.40 -0.24 2.71
CA ALA A 90 -12.65 0.94 2.31
C ALA A 90 -12.24 0.84 0.83
N GLU A 91 -11.76 1.94 0.26
CA GLU A 91 -11.46 2.04 -1.17
C GLU A 91 -9.96 2.18 -1.40
N PRO A 92 -9.28 1.13 -1.92
CA PRO A 92 -7.89 1.27 -2.34
C PRO A 92 -7.84 2.06 -3.64
N VAL A 93 -7.20 3.23 -3.62
CA VAL A 93 -7.12 4.12 -4.79
C VAL A 93 -5.74 4.15 -5.42
N MET A 94 -4.72 3.77 -4.67
CA MET A 94 -3.33 3.85 -5.09
C MET A 94 -2.51 2.74 -4.44
N ILE A 95 -1.54 2.22 -5.18
CA ILE A 95 -0.44 1.44 -4.65
C ILE A 95 0.83 2.27 -4.82
N ILE A 96 1.59 2.45 -3.75
CA ILE A 96 2.87 3.12 -3.77
C ILE A 96 3.96 2.22 -3.19
N SER A 97 5.04 2.02 -3.93
CA SER A 97 6.18 1.19 -3.53
C SER A 97 7.44 2.04 -3.46
N VAL A 98 8.33 1.73 -2.54
CA VAL A 98 9.66 2.37 -2.53
C VAL A 98 10.47 1.90 -3.73
N VAL A 99 10.51 0.60 -3.98
CA VAL A 99 11.23 0.04 -5.13
C VAL A 99 10.35 -0.92 -5.91
N ASP A 100 10.30 -0.77 -7.22
CA ASP A 100 9.75 -1.75 -8.13
C ASP A 100 10.89 -2.57 -8.77
N ARG A 101 10.97 -3.84 -8.40
CA ARG A 101 11.97 -4.78 -8.93
C ARG A 101 11.49 -5.54 -10.15
N GLY A 102 10.19 -5.71 -10.32
CA GLY A 102 9.64 -6.63 -11.30
C GLY A 102 9.12 -5.97 -12.58
N GLY A 103 8.69 -4.73 -12.51
CA GLY A 103 8.13 -4.00 -13.66
C GLY A 103 6.74 -4.46 -14.09
N THR A 104 6.05 -5.28 -13.30
CA THR A 104 4.74 -5.85 -13.68
C THR A 104 3.58 -5.37 -12.82
N CYS A 105 3.86 -4.76 -11.69
CA CYS A 105 2.83 -4.33 -10.74
C CYS A 105 1.87 -3.28 -11.33
N GLU A 106 2.38 -2.37 -12.15
CA GLU A 106 1.57 -1.33 -12.77
C GLU A 106 0.41 -1.88 -13.58
N GLN A 107 0.68 -2.89 -14.42
CA GLN A 107 -0.36 -3.50 -15.25
C GLN A 107 -1.40 -4.23 -14.39
N LEU A 108 -0.97 -4.92 -13.37
CA LEU A 108 -1.88 -5.63 -12.46
C LEU A 108 -2.74 -4.67 -11.65
N ALA A 109 -2.16 -3.59 -11.15
CA ALA A 109 -2.89 -2.54 -10.45
C ALA A 109 -3.93 -1.89 -11.35
N LYS A 110 -3.56 -1.56 -12.59
CA LYS A 110 -4.47 -0.98 -13.58
C LYS A 110 -5.67 -1.88 -13.85
N LYS A 111 -5.47 -3.19 -13.99
CA LYS A 111 -6.56 -4.17 -14.14
C LYS A 111 -7.50 -4.18 -12.95
N ALA A 112 -6.98 -3.93 -11.75
CA ALA A 112 -7.76 -3.84 -10.52
C ALA A 112 -8.39 -2.45 -10.30
N GLY A 113 -8.20 -1.50 -11.22
CA GLY A 113 -8.72 -0.14 -11.10
C GLY A 113 -7.96 0.73 -10.11
N ILE A 114 -6.69 0.41 -9.85
CA ILE A 114 -5.84 1.08 -8.86
C ILE A 114 -4.64 1.69 -9.58
N SER A 115 -4.29 2.94 -9.26
CA SER A 115 -3.06 3.54 -9.79
C SER A 115 -1.83 2.97 -9.07
N PHE A 116 -0.71 2.89 -9.77
CA PHE A 116 0.55 2.43 -9.22
C PHE A 116 1.63 3.49 -9.36
N HIS A 117 2.43 3.66 -8.33
CA HIS A 117 3.56 4.57 -8.33
C HIS A 117 4.74 3.94 -7.57
N ALA A 118 5.90 3.89 -8.20
CA ALA A 118 7.15 3.48 -7.55
C ALA A 118 8.06 4.71 -7.41
N LEU A 119 8.71 4.85 -6.26
CA LEU A 119 9.69 5.92 -6.05
C LEU A 119 10.96 5.66 -6.84
N LEU A 120 11.37 4.40 -6.89
CA LEU A 120 12.54 3.93 -7.64
C LEU A 120 12.17 2.63 -8.36
N THR A 121 12.84 2.39 -9.48
CA THR A 121 12.73 1.13 -10.21
C THR A 121 14.08 0.40 -10.20
N ALA A 122 14.09 -0.88 -10.53
CA ALA A 122 15.34 -1.62 -10.67
C ALA A 122 16.31 -0.96 -11.65
N PRO A 123 15.86 -0.48 -12.85
CA PRO A 123 16.74 0.27 -13.74
C PRO A 123 17.34 1.54 -13.13
N ASP A 124 16.60 2.27 -12.29
CA ASP A 124 17.14 3.45 -11.60
C ASP A 124 18.34 3.12 -10.71
N LEU A 125 18.39 1.87 -10.22
CA LEU A 125 19.46 1.38 -9.35
C LEU A 125 20.55 0.61 -10.13
N GLY A 126 20.46 0.58 -11.46
CA GLY A 126 21.45 -0.10 -12.30
C GLY A 126 21.22 -1.58 -12.52
N PHE A 127 20.00 -2.07 -12.26
CA PHE A 127 19.62 -3.47 -12.45
C PHE A 127 18.54 -3.60 -13.51
N GLU A 128 18.41 -4.78 -14.08
CA GLU A 128 17.26 -5.11 -14.93
C GLU A 128 16.07 -5.50 -14.05
N TYR A 129 14.86 -5.37 -14.59
CA TYR A 129 13.68 -5.93 -13.94
C TYR A 129 13.79 -7.46 -13.85
N GLU A 130 13.34 -8.01 -12.72
CA GLU A 130 13.33 -9.47 -12.54
C GLU A 130 12.30 -10.17 -13.45
N GLY A 131 11.34 -9.41 -13.97
CA GLY A 131 10.25 -9.93 -14.79
C GLY A 131 9.17 -10.65 -13.99
N PRO A 132 8.17 -11.19 -14.70
CA PRO A 132 7.06 -11.88 -14.07
C PRO A 132 7.46 -13.24 -13.48
#